data_da82e4517c80312a9b00bf7cea3bf90f
#
_entry.id   da82e4517c80312a9b00bf7cea3bf90f
#
_cell.length_a   1.000
_cell.length_b   1.000
_cell.length_c   1.000
_cell.angle_alpha   90.00
_cell.angle_beta   90.00
_cell.angle_gamma   90.00
#
_symmetry.space_group_name_H-M   'P 1'
#
loop_
_entity.id
_entity.type
_entity.pdbx_description
1 polymer ?
#
loop_
_entity_poly.entity_id
_entity_poly.type
_entity_poly.pdbx_seq_one_letter_code
_entity_poly.pdbx_strand_id
1 'polypeptide(L)' 'MILIASGAYIAAEFQIELGKIPPAFLPMANARLYEHQIKDLRNTFPEEKVYLSLPKSFSIPAMDTKKLEKLSINIISVD' A
#
# COMPACT_ATOMS: atom_id res chain seq x y z
N MET A 1 5.63 -14.65 6.63
CA MET A 1 5.53 -13.66 5.53
C MET A 1 4.08 -13.27 5.33
N ILE A 2 3.81 -11.98 5.29
CA ILE A 2 2.48 -11.46 5.04
C ILE A 2 2.53 -10.59 3.78
N LEU A 3 1.61 -10.81 2.85
CA LEU A 3 1.52 -10.05 1.62
C LEU A 3 0.24 -9.22 1.58
N ILE A 4 0.39 -7.91 1.45
CA ILE A 4 -0.73 -7.03 1.13
C ILE A 4 -0.79 -6.94 -0.40
N ALA A 5 -1.81 -7.55 -0.98
CA ALA A 5 -1.95 -7.63 -2.43
C ALA A 5 -2.60 -6.37 -2.98
N SER A 6 -1.82 -5.52 -3.61
CA SER A 6 -2.29 -4.27 -4.24
C SER A 6 -1.65 -4.08 -5.62
N GLY A 7 -1.51 -5.19 -6.36
CA GLY A 7 -0.81 -5.21 -7.66
C GLY A 7 -1.65 -4.73 -8.84
N ALA A 8 -2.83 -4.17 -8.61
CA ALA A 8 -3.70 -3.61 -9.64
C ALA A 8 -4.17 -2.23 -9.22
N TYR A 9 -4.74 -1.48 -10.17
CA TYR A 9 -5.32 -0.16 -9.85
C TYR A 9 -6.79 -0.31 -9.47
N ILE A 10 -7.33 0.71 -8.78
CA ILE A 10 -8.75 0.75 -8.46
C ILE A 10 -9.58 0.81 -9.77
N ALA A 11 -10.85 0.44 -9.68
CA ALA A 11 -11.74 0.43 -10.84
C ALA A 11 -11.82 1.81 -11.50
N ALA A 12 -12.01 1.82 -12.83
CA ALA A 12 -11.98 3.05 -13.63
C ALA A 12 -12.99 4.10 -13.15
N GLU A 13 -14.16 3.69 -12.70
CA GLU A 13 -15.19 4.62 -12.21
C GLU A 13 -14.75 5.38 -10.96
N PHE A 14 -13.83 4.83 -10.18
CA PHE A 14 -13.29 5.52 -9.00
C PHE A 14 -12.08 6.39 -9.32
N GLN A 15 -11.41 6.15 -10.44
CA GLN A 15 -10.23 6.92 -10.84
C GLN A 15 -10.55 8.39 -11.13
N ILE A 16 -11.80 8.69 -11.49
CA ILE A 16 -12.24 10.06 -11.80
C ILE A 16 -12.06 10.95 -10.57
N GLU A 17 -12.40 10.46 -9.39
CA GLU A 17 -12.32 11.22 -8.14
C GLU A 17 -11.02 11.00 -7.38
N LEU A 18 -10.49 9.79 -7.41
CA LEU A 18 -9.36 9.37 -6.57
C LEU A 18 -8.03 9.29 -7.31
N GLY A 19 -8.06 9.32 -8.65
CA GLY A 19 -6.88 9.14 -9.47
C GLY A 19 -6.55 7.68 -9.71
N LYS A 20 -5.54 7.43 -10.54
CA LYS A 20 -5.10 6.08 -10.88
C LYS A 20 -4.15 5.56 -9.82
N ILE A 21 -4.70 4.98 -8.77
CA ILE A 21 -3.94 4.49 -7.61
C ILE A 21 -4.25 3.02 -7.31
N PRO A 22 -3.29 2.27 -6.69
CA PRO A 22 -3.60 0.95 -6.16
C PRO A 22 -4.48 1.04 -4.92
N PRO A 23 -5.26 -0.01 -4.57
CA PRO A 23 -6.14 0.02 -3.41
C PRO A 23 -5.45 0.38 -2.09
N ALA A 24 -4.20 -0.04 -1.90
CA ALA A 24 -3.46 0.26 -0.67
C ALA A 24 -3.23 1.76 -0.45
N PHE A 25 -3.35 2.57 -1.50
CA PHE A 25 -3.14 4.01 -1.43
C PHE A 25 -4.43 4.81 -1.31
N LEU A 26 -5.57 4.14 -1.13
CA LEU A 26 -6.84 4.83 -0.89
C LEU A 26 -6.76 5.67 0.38
N PRO A 27 -7.22 6.93 0.34
CA PRO A 27 -7.23 7.77 1.54
C PRO A 27 -8.37 7.32 2.48
N MET A 28 -8.01 7.08 3.75
CA MET A 28 -9.00 6.66 4.75
C MET A 28 -8.63 7.27 6.09
N ALA A 29 -9.55 8.07 6.67
CA ALA A 29 -9.37 8.66 7.99
C ALA A 29 -8.01 9.39 8.14
N ASN A 30 -7.68 10.25 7.18
CA ASN A 30 -6.45 11.05 7.14
C ASN A 30 -5.16 10.25 6.94
N ALA A 31 -5.26 8.97 6.57
CA ALA A 31 -4.12 8.13 6.27
C ALA A 31 -4.40 7.28 5.03
N ARG A 32 -3.37 6.66 4.49
CA ARG A 32 -3.55 5.69 3.41
C ARG A 32 -4.05 4.37 3.97
N LEU A 33 -4.79 3.61 3.17
CA LEU A 33 -5.29 2.30 3.60
C LEU A 33 -4.14 1.39 4.08
N TYR A 34 -2.99 1.40 3.38
CA TYR A 34 -1.86 0.55 3.79
C TYR A 34 -1.36 0.87 5.21
N GLU A 35 -1.45 2.13 5.65
CA GLU A 35 -1.01 2.51 6.99
C GLU A 35 -1.87 1.82 8.06
N HIS A 36 -3.18 1.78 7.85
CA HIS A 36 -4.11 1.08 8.75
C HIS A 36 -3.88 -0.43 8.73
N GLN A 37 -3.71 -1.00 7.54
CA GLN A 37 -3.49 -2.44 7.38
C GLN A 37 -2.19 -2.89 8.05
N ILE A 38 -1.11 -2.15 7.86
CA ILE A 38 0.19 -2.47 8.45
C ILE A 38 0.13 -2.37 9.97
N LYS A 39 -0.53 -1.36 10.50
CA LYS A 39 -0.70 -1.19 11.94
C LYS A 39 -1.41 -2.41 12.54
N ASP A 40 -2.50 -2.85 11.94
CA ASP A 40 -3.25 -4.01 12.41
C ASP A 40 -2.41 -5.29 12.32
N LEU A 41 -1.69 -5.47 11.22
CA LEU A 41 -0.84 -6.64 11.03
C LEU A 41 0.31 -6.68 12.03
N ARG A 42 0.93 -5.54 12.34
CA ARG A 42 2.01 -5.46 13.34
C ARG A 42 1.50 -5.76 14.73
N ASN A 43 0.27 -5.38 15.05
CA ASN A 43 -0.34 -5.69 16.34
C ASN A 43 -0.62 -7.19 16.50
N THR A 44 -1.04 -7.83 15.42
CA THR A 44 -1.41 -9.26 15.43
C THR A 44 -0.21 -10.18 15.21
N PHE A 45 0.72 -9.78 14.31
CA PHE A 45 1.88 -10.58 13.90
C PHE A 45 3.15 -9.74 13.95
N PRO A 46 3.64 -9.33 15.14
CA PRO A 46 4.75 -8.38 15.25
C PRO A 46 6.09 -8.90 14.70
N GLU A 47 6.25 -10.21 14.59
CA GLU A 47 7.50 -10.83 14.12
C GLU A 47 7.50 -11.13 12.61
N GLU A 48 6.37 -10.98 11.94
CA GLU A 48 6.26 -11.32 10.52
C GLU A 48 6.78 -10.22 9.61
N LYS A 49 7.45 -10.61 8.53
CA LYS A 49 7.83 -9.68 7.46
C LYS A 49 6.60 -9.35 6.63
N VAL A 50 6.41 -8.07 6.37
CA VAL A 50 5.28 -7.59 5.57
C VAL A 50 5.76 -7.12 4.21
N TYR A 51 5.09 -7.59 3.16
CA TYR A 51 5.35 -7.23 1.77
C TYR A 51 4.11 -6.55 1.20
N LEU A 52 4.34 -5.57 0.35
CA LEU A 52 3.27 -4.86 -0.36
C LEU A 52 3.52 -5.01 -1.86
N SER A 53 2.57 -5.62 -2.58
CA SER A 53 2.66 -5.69 -4.04
C SER A 53 2.01 -4.46 -4.66
N LEU A 54 2.69 -3.87 -5.63
CA LEU A 54 2.21 -2.68 -6.34
C LEU A 54 2.38 -2.86 -7.85
N PRO A 55 1.54 -2.21 -8.66
CA PRO A 55 1.73 -2.23 -10.11
C PRO A 55 3.10 -1.64 -10.47
N LYS A 56 3.81 -2.27 -11.39
CA LYS A 56 5.12 -1.82 -11.84
C LYS A 56 5.09 -0.40 -12.39
N SER A 57 3.99 -0.01 -13.02
CA SER A 57 3.80 1.32 -13.62
C SER A 57 3.45 2.40 -12.59
N PHE A 58 3.19 2.03 -11.34
CA PHE A 58 2.83 3.02 -10.31
C PHE A 58 4.07 3.65 -9.71
N SER A 59 4.13 4.98 -9.75
CA SER A 59 5.20 5.75 -9.10
C SER A 59 4.78 6.11 -7.68
N ILE A 60 5.50 5.59 -6.70
CA ILE A 60 5.19 5.84 -5.29
C ILE A 60 5.54 7.29 -4.94
N PRO A 61 4.59 8.09 -4.42
CA PRO A 61 4.91 9.44 -3.97
C PRO A 61 6.01 9.46 -2.91
N ALA A 62 6.86 10.50 -2.93
CA ALA A 62 8.01 10.57 -2.02
C ALA A 62 7.63 10.45 -0.54
N MET A 63 6.51 11.05 -0.13
CA MET A 63 6.03 10.95 1.25
C MET A 63 5.70 9.51 1.63
N ASP A 64 5.10 8.77 0.71
CA ASP A 64 4.74 7.37 0.95
C ASP A 64 5.98 6.49 0.97
N THR A 65 6.97 6.76 0.13
CA THR A 65 8.25 6.04 0.15
C THR A 65 8.88 6.11 1.54
N LYS A 66 8.92 7.29 2.12
CA LYS A 66 9.47 7.50 3.46
C LYS A 66 8.67 6.75 4.53
N LYS A 67 7.34 6.78 4.43
CA LYS A 67 6.46 6.07 5.37
C LYS A 67 6.67 4.55 5.29
N LEU A 68 6.76 4.02 4.08
CA LEU A 68 6.97 2.58 3.87
C LEU A 68 8.32 2.12 4.39
N GLU A 69 9.37 2.91 4.18
CA GLU A 69 10.70 2.64 4.75
C GLU A 69 10.65 2.63 6.27
N LYS A 70 10.00 3.62 6.87
CA LYS A 70 9.86 3.75 8.31
C LYS A 70 9.10 2.57 8.92
N LEU A 71 8.14 2.03 8.18
CA LEU A 71 7.34 0.88 8.59
C LEU A 71 8.02 -0.47 8.27
N SER A 72 9.20 -0.43 7.67
CA SER A 72 9.98 -1.62 7.28
C SER A 72 9.20 -2.55 6.35
N ILE A 73 8.58 -1.97 5.34
CA ILE A 73 7.78 -2.71 4.36
C ILE A 73 8.61 -3.02 3.13
N ASN A 74 8.52 -4.25 2.65
CA ASN A 74 9.18 -4.69 1.42
C ASN A 74 8.20 -4.54 0.25
N ILE A 75 8.65 -3.86 -0.80
CA ILE A 75 7.82 -3.63 -1.99
C ILE A 75 8.11 -4.69 -3.04
N ILE A 76 7.04 -5.25 -3.61
CA ILE A 76 7.11 -6.18 -4.74
C ILE A 76 6.42 -5.50 -5.92
N SER A 77 7.15 -5.28 -7.01
CA SER A 77 6.57 -4.74 -8.24
C SER A 77 6.00 -5.88 -9.07
N VAL A 78 4.77 -5.72 -9.53
CA VAL A 78 4.10 -6.71 -10.37
C VAL A 78 3.61 -6.06 -11.67
N ASP A 79 3.58 -6.85 -12.73
CA ASP A 79 3.13 -6.39 -14.06
C ASP A 79 1.61 -6.38 -14.18
#